data_40958f9009e1cd483e301089543a4535
#
_entry.id   40958f9009e1cd483e301089543a4535
#
_cell.length_a   1.000
_cell.length_b   1.000
_cell.length_c   1.000
_cell.angle_alpha   90.00
_cell.angle_beta   90.00
_cell.angle_gamma   90.00
#
_symmetry.space_group_name_H-M   'P 1'
#
loop_
_entity.id
_entity.type
_entity.pdbx_description
1 polymer ?
#
loop_
_entity_poly.entity_id
_entity_poly.type
_entity_poly.pdbx_seq_one_letter_code
_entity_poly.pdbx_strand_id
1 'polypeptide(L)'
;MTVAEKISWYRSDGLFAVLLLLALGIWALTRPQVPIDEVDGLYRNTCCQPILIRHGEIAFGSERMSFKLSRMKYGLETRLPREILVGDDFEVFSRPTDEADEAMFLFDADERGFTLRDSARRKYHFTRQ
;
A
#
# COMPACT_ATOMS: atom_id res chain seq x y z
N MET A 1 10.64 23.10 51.37
CA MET A 1 10.87 23.34 49.93
C MET A 1 10.76 24.83 49.65
N THR A 2 11.78 25.39 49.08
CA THR A 2 11.76 26.79 48.63
C THR A 2 11.03 26.91 47.29
N VAL A 3 10.50 28.10 46.98
CA VAL A 3 9.83 28.34 45.68
C VAL A 3 10.75 28.06 44.50
N ALA A 4 12.05 28.28 44.66
CA ALA A 4 13.05 28.00 43.62
C ALA A 4 13.19 26.48 43.30
N GLU A 5 13.07 25.60 44.30
CA GLU A 5 13.08 24.15 44.06
C GLU A 5 11.82 23.65 43.34
N LYS A 6 10.66 24.21 43.66
CA LYS A 6 9.43 23.90 42.93
C LYS A 6 9.47 24.31 41.49
N ILE A 7 10.07 25.47 41.17
CA ILE A 7 10.23 25.96 39.80
C ILE A 7 11.20 25.07 39.00
N SER A 8 12.25 24.56 39.65
CA SER A 8 13.21 23.65 39.02
C SER A 8 12.55 22.33 38.59
N TRP A 9 11.70 21.76 39.42
CA TRP A 9 10.95 20.56 39.11
C TRP A 9 10.00 20.76 37.94
N TYR A 10 9.25 21.85 37.93
CA TYR A 10 8.34 22.18 36.82
C TYR A 10 9.07 22.39 35.50
N ARG A 11 10.27 22.94 35.52
CA ARG A 11 11.07 23.13 34.33
C ARG A 11 11.58 21.81 33.74
N SER A 12 12.01 20.86 34.56
CA SER A 12 12.50 19.57 34.09
C SER A 12 11.39 18.71 33.48
N ASP A 13 10.21 18.70 34.09
CA ASP A 13 9.07 17.92 33.60
C ASP A 13 8.54 18.50 32.28
N GLY A 14 8.48 19.83 32.16
CA GLY A 14 8.07 20.49 30.92
C GLY A 14 9.06 20.25 29.78
N LEU A 15 10.37 20.29 30.06
CA LEU A 15 11.41 19.99 29.07
C LEU A 15 11.35 18.54 28.61
N PHE A 16 11.15 17.60 29.55
CA PHE A 16 11.00 16.18 29.23
C PHE A 16 9.78 15.91 28.34
N ALA A 17 8.64 16.54 28.64
CA ALA A 17 7.43 16.42 27.83
C ALA A 17 7.64 16.96 26.41
N VAL A 18 8.30 18.10 26.26
CA VAL A 18 8.63 18.67 24.92
C VAL A 18 9.55 17.76 24.15
N LEU A 19 10.61 17.22 24.78
CA LEU A 19 11.54 16.29 24.11
C LEU A 19 10.83 15.00 23.69
N LEU A 20 9.92 14.47 24.51
CA LEU A 20 9.13 13.30 24.18
C LEU A 20 8.22 13.55 22.98
N LEU A 21 7.53 14.69 22.94
CA LEU A 21 6.68 15.07 21.81
C LEU A 21 7.50 15.26 20.52
N LEU A 22 8.67 15.87 20.61
CA LEU A 22 9.58 16.01 19.45
C LEU A 22 10.07 14.65 18.95
N ALA A 23 10.45 13.75 19.86
CA ALA A 23 10.87 12.40 19.51
C ALA A 23 9.75 11.60 18.83
N LEU A 24 8.52 11.69 19.33
CA LEU A 24 7.34 11.08 18.72
C LEU A 24 7.02 11.67 17.35
N GLY A 25 7.14 13.00 17.20
CA GLY A 25 6.95 13.69 15.93
C GLY A 25 7.98 13.28 14.89
N ILE A 26 9.25 13.21 15.26
CA ILE A 26 10.33 12.75 14.38
C ILE A 26 10.13 11.29 14.00
N TRP A 27 9.76 10.43 14.94
CA TRP A 27 9.48 9.03 14.68
C TRP A 27 8.32 8.85 13.70
N ALA A 28 7.23 9.62 13.85
CA ALA A 28 6.09 9.58 12.96
C ALA A 28 6.44 10.05 11.54
N LEU A 29 7.29 11.09 11.41
CA LEU A 29 7.75 11.63 10.13
C LEU A 29 8.78 10.73 9.44
N THR A 30 9.58 9.99 10.21
CA THR A 30 10.63 9.11 9.69
C THR A 30 10.19 7.66 9.58
N ARG A 31 8.91 7.36 9.78
CA ARG A 31 8.37 6.02 9.55
C ARG A 31 8.79 5.53 8.17
N PRO A 32 9.44 4.35 8.06
CA PRO A 32 9.80 3.81 6.76
C PRO A 32 8.53 3.59 5.95
N GLN A 33 8.37 4.38 4.90
CA GLN A 33 7.33 4.15 3.92
C GLN A 33 7.75 2.99 3.03
N VAL A 34 6.78 2.20 2.57
CA VAL A 34 7.06 1.11 1.63
C VAL A 34 7.59 1.73 0.34
N PRO A 35 8.79 1.33 -0.15
CA PRO A 35 9.26 1.79 -1.45
C PRO A 35 8.27 1.42 -2.54
N ILE A 36 7.92 2.37 -3.40
CA ILE A 36 6.92 2.14 -4.45
C ILE A 36 7.38 1.10 -5.48
N ASP A 37 8.69 0.88 -5.59
CA ASP A 37 9.30 -0.09 -6.49
C ASP A 37 9.51 -1.48 -5.87
N GLU A 38 9.12 -1.69 -4.61
CA GLU A 38 9.27 -2.98 -3.92
C GLU A 38 8.54 -4.12 -4.65
N VAL A 39 7.44 -3.80 -5.30
CA VAL A 39 6.61 -4.76 -6.02
C VAL A 39 6.81 -4.74 -7.54
N ASP A 40 7.82 -4.04 -8.03
CA ASP A 40 8.12 -3.98 -9.45
C ASP A 40 8.37 -5.38 -10.03
N GLY A 41 7.80 -5.64 -11.17
CA GLY A 41 7.98 -6.89 -11.89
C GLY A 41 6.90 -7.19 -12.91
N LEU A 42 7.10 -8.24 -13.65
CA LEU A 42 6.13 -8.79 -14.58
C LEU A 42 5.41 -9.96 -13.90
N TYR A 43 4.10 -9.82 -13.76
CA TYR A 43 3.25 -10.82 -13.12
C TYR A 43 2.49 -11.61 -14.17
N ARG A 44 2.56 -12.93 -14.08
CA ARG A 44 1.95 -13.83 -15.04
C ARG A 44 1.06 -14.86 -14.37
N ASN A 45 0.07 -15.29 -15.15
CA ASN A 45 -0.73 -16.46 -14.87
C ASN A 45 -0.82 -17.26 -16.18
N THR A 46 -0.98 -18.57 -16.10
CA THR A 46 -1.09 -19.45 -17.27
C THR A 46 -2.31 -19.16 -18.14
N CYS A 47 -3.37 -18.57 -17.56
CA CYS A 47 -4.61 -18.29 -18.28
C CYS A 47 -4.60 -16.93 -19.00
N CYS A 48 -3.90 -15.94 -18.46
CA CYS A 48 -4.34 -14.57 -18.58
C CYS A 48 -3.23 -13.66 -19.09
N GLN A 49 -3.64 -12.50 -19.57
CA GLN A 49 -2.74 -11.44 -20.00
C GLN A 49 -1.77 -11.05 -18.86
N PRO A 50 -0.49 -10.84 -19.15
CA PRO A 50 0.48 -10.43 -18.13
C PRO A 50 0.21 -9.01 -17.64
N ILE A 51 0.59 -8.76 -16.39
CA ILE A 51 0.47 -7.47 -15.74
C ILE A 51 1.87 -6.97 -15.39
N LEU A 52 2.22 -5.78 -15.83
CA LEU A 52 3.50 -5.15 -15.51
C LEU A 52 3.28 -4.11 -14.40
N ILE A 53 4.05 -4.22 -13.33
CA ILE A 53 4.10 -3.22 -12.27
C ILE A 53 5.48 -2.58 -12.28
N ARG A 54 5.52 -1.26 -12.39
CA ARG A 54 6.77 -0.52 -12.44
C ARG A 54 6.59 0.91 -11.92
N HIS A 55 7.41 1.26 -10.92
CA HIS A 55 7.50 2.63 -10.38
C HIS A 55 6.15 3.26 -10.02
N GLY A 56 5.28 2.49 -9.34
CA GLY A 56 3.98 3.00 -8.91
C GLY A 56 2.91 3.01 -10.00
N GLU A 57 3.18 2.39 -11.13
CA GLU A 57 2.21 2.19 -12.21
C GLU A 57 1.94 0.71 -12.45
N ILE A 58 0.69 0.38 -12.72
CA ILE A 58 0.27 -0.94 -13.16
C ILE A 58 -0.21 -0.84 -14.61
N ALA A 59 0.29 -1.72 -15.46
CA ALA A 59 -0.02 -1.74 -16.88
C ALA A 59 -0.44 -3.13 -17.34
N PHE A 60 -1.49 -3.18 -18.11
CA PHE A 60 -2.00 -4.40 -18.75
C PHE A 60 -2.71 -4.03 -20.06
N GLY A 61 -2.39 -4.74 -21.14
CA GLY A 61 -2.89 -4.38 -22.47
C GLY A 61 -2.51 -2.94 -22.83
N SER A 62 -3.49 -2.14 -23.18
CA SER A 62 -3.33 -0.71 -23.47
C SER A 62 -3.62 0.20 -22.28
N GLU A 63 -3.98 -0.38 -21.13
CA GLU A 63 -4.34 0.38 -19.93
C GLU A 63 -3.15 0.57 -19.01
N ARG A 64 -3.09 1.75 -18.39
CA ARG A 64 -2.12 2.10 -17.34
C ARG A 64 -2.82 2.89 -16.27
N MET A 65 -2.44 2.66 -15.03
CA MET A 65 -2.91 3.49 -13.92
C MET A 65 -1.87 3.54 -12.80
N SER A 66 -1.89 4.63 -12.06
CA SER A 66 -1.06 4.78 -10.87
C SER A 66 -1.72 4.08 -9.69
N PHE A 67 -0.92 3.58 -8.77
CA PHE A 67 -1.40 2.98 -7.55
C PHE A 67 -0.65 3.52 -6.34
N LYS A 68 -1.24 3.32 -5.17
CA LYS A 68 -0.62 3.58 -3.87
C LYS A 68 -0.37 2.26 -3.17
N LEU A 69 0.76 2.18 -2.47
CA LEU A 69 1.18 0.98 -1.76
C LEU A 69 1.26 1.28 -0.27
N SER A 70 0.64 0.45 0.55
CA SER A 70 0.64 0.57 2.01
C SER A 70 0.92 -0.77 2.65
N ARG A 71 1.73 -0.78 3.70
CA ARG A 71 1.95 -1.98 4.50
C ARG A 71 0.88 -2.08 5.57
N MET A 72 0.09 -3.13 5.47
CA MET A 72 -0.99 -3.41 6.41
C MET A 72 -0.63 -4.64 7.25
N LYS A 73 -1.43 -4.92 8.27
CA LYS A 73 -1.28 -6.09 9.13
C LYS A 73 -1.22 -7.41 8.35
N TYR A 74 -1.90 -7.48 7.22
CA TYR A 74 -2.05 -8.68 6.40
C TYR A 74 -1.07 -8.76 5.23
N GLY A 75 -0.23 -7.75 5.02
CA GLY A 75 0.68 -7.66 3.89
C GLY A 75 0.61 -6.31 3.18
N LEU A 76 1.08 -6.25 1.95
CA LEU A 76 1.02 -5.04 1.15
C LEU A 76 -0.35 -4.87 0.50
N GLU A 77 -0.98 -3.73 0.78
CA GLU A 77 -2.24 -3.32 0.17
C GLU A 77 -1.96 -2.34 -0.97
N THR A 78 -2.59 -2.60 -2.10
CA THR A 78 -2.52 -1.71 -3.27
C THR A 78 -3.86 -1.03 -3.45
N ARG A 79 -3.84 0.30 -3.58
CA ARG A 79 -5.02 1.11 -3.84
C ARG A 79 -4.97 1.69 -5.24
N LEU A 80 -6.06 1.52 -5.96
CA LEU A 80 -6.20 1.85 -7.37
C LEU A 80 -7.42 2.75 -7.60
N PRO A 81 -7.36 3.68 -8.58
CA PRO A 81 -8.52 4.51 -8.91
C PRO A 81 -9.65 3.72 -9.60
N ARG A 82 -9.35 2.54 -10.15
CA ARG A 82 -10.30 1.68 -10.85
C ARG A 82 -10.10 0.23 -10.41
N GLU A 83 -11.18 -0.53 -10.40
CA GLU A 83 -11.13 -1.96 -10.11
C GLU A 83 -10.52 -2.73 -11.29
N ILE A 84 -9.62 -3.66 -11.01
CA ILE A 84 -9.01 -4.54 -12.02
C ILE A 84 -9.63 -5.92 -11.93
N LEU A 85 -10.05 -6.44 -13.06
CA LEU A 85 -10.73 -7.72 -13.18
C LEU A 85 -10.18 -8.54 -14.34
N VAL A 86 -10.43 -9.84 -14.29
CA VAL A 86 -10.18 -10.75 -15.42
C VAL A 86 -11.49 -10.90 -16.20
N GLY A 87 -11.44 -10.68 -17.51
CA GLY A 87 -12.59 -10.80 -18.39
C GLY A 87 -12.83 -12.23 -18.87
N ASP A 88 -13.95 -12.41 -19.58
CA ASP A 88 -14.34 -13.71 -20.14
C ASP A 88 -13.31 -14.27 -21.14
N ASP A 89 -12.59 -13.40 -21.83
CA ASP A 89 -11.52 -13.76 -22.77
C ASP A 89 -10.15 -13.86 -22.09
N PHE A 90 -10.11 -13.93 -20.77
CA PHE A 90 -8.88 -13.90 -19.96
C PHE A 90 -8.06 -12.64 -20.15
N GLU A 91 -8.66 -11.58 -20.65
CA GLU A 91 -8.06 -10.26 -20.68
C GLU A 91 -8.19 -9.57 -19.32
N VAL A 92 -7.16 -8.85 -18.94
CA VAL A 92 -7.21 -8.02 -17.74
C VAL A 92 -7.74 -6.65 -18.15
N PHE A 93 -8.75 -6.18 -17.45
CA PHE A 93 -9.37 -4.88 -17.72
C PHE A 93 -9.70 -4.15 -16.43
N SER A 94 -9.93 -2.86 -16.55
CA SER A 94 -10.37 -2.04 -15.43
C SER A 94 -11.79 -1.51 -15.64
N ARG A 95 -12.49 -1.29 -14.53
CA ARG A 95 -13.80 -0.63 -14.54
C ARG A 95 -13.89 0.35 -13.39
N PRO A 96 -14.73 1.41 -13.50
CA PRO A 96 -14.96 2.31 -12.38
C PRO A 96 -15.52 1.53 -11.18
N THR A 97 -15.14 1.93 -9.98
CA THR A 97 -15.78 1.43 -8.76
C THR A 97 -17.15 2.08 -8.60
N ASP A 98 -18.13 1.32 -8.11
CA ASP A 98 -19.52 1.80 -7.92
C ASP A 98 -19.64 2.85 -6.81
N GLU A 99 -18.63 2.95 -5.97
CA GLU A 99 -18.57 3.92 -4.87
C GLU A 99 -17.38 4.85 -5.04
N ALA A 100 -17.38 5.97 -4.33
CA ALA A 100 -16.27 6.91 -4.31
C ALA A 100 -14.98 6.33 -3.70
N ASP A 101 -15.00 5.06 -3.31
CA ASP A 101 -13.89 4.35 -2.70
C ASP A 101 -12.92 3.84 -3.76
N GLU A 102 -11.63 3.88 -3.42
CA GLU A 102 -10.58 3.31 -4.24
C GLU A 102 -10.67 1.78 -4.22
N ALA A 103 -10.48 1.16 -5.38
CA ALA A 103 -10.34 -0.30 -5.45
C ALA A 103 -9.03 -0.74 -4.80
N MET A 104 -9.02 -1.94 -4.23
CA MET A 104 -7.84 -2.47 -3.57
C MET A 104 -7.63 -3.94 -3.86
N PHE A 105 -6.37 -4.37 -3.84
CA PHE A 105 -6.02 -5.78 -3.74
C PHE A 105 -4.81 -5.95 -2.81
N LEU A 106 -4.65 -7.17 -2.30
CA LEU A 106 -3.55 -7.50 -1.40
C LEU A 106 -2.52 -8.36 -2.13
N PHE A 107 -1.24 -8.05 -1.94
CA PHE A 107 -0.17 -8.95 -2.31
C PHE A 107 -0.11 -10.13 -1.34
N ASP A 108 0.40 -11.24 -1.82
CA ASP A 108 0.68 -12.41 -0.99
C ASP A 108 1.70 -12.06 0.12
N ALA A 109 1.77 -12.88 1.15
CA ALA A 109 2.68 -12.63 2.28
C ALA A 109 4.16 -12.57 1.87
N ASP A 110 4.56 -13.29 0.82
CA ASP A 110 5.91 -13.26 0.25
C ASP A 110 6.14 -12.11 -0.74
N GLU A 111 5.11 -11.31 -1.02
CA GLU A 111 5.14 -10.18 -1.96
C GLU A 111 5.45 -10.57 -3.42
N ARG A 112 5.30 -11.85 -3.76
CA ARG A 112 5.62 -12.38 -5.10
C ARG A 112 4.43 -12.54 -6.02
N GLY A 113 3.25 -12.25 -5.54
CA GLY A 113 2.04 -12.40 -6.33
C GLY A 113 0.83 -11.75 -5.70
N PHE A 114 -0.24 -11.77 -6.43
CA PHE A 114 -1.53 -11.29 -6.00
C PHE A 114 -2.64 -12.03 -6.73
N THR A 115 -3.86 -11.92 -6.23
CA THR A 115 -5.04 -12.56 -6.80
C THR A 115 -6.02 -11.54 -7.34
N LEU A 116 -6.43 -11.69 -8.58
CA LEU A 116 -7.54 -10.94 -9.17
C LEU A 116 -8.77 -11.83 -9.28
N ARG A 117 -9.92 -11.23 -9.47
CA ARG A 117 -11.20 -11.94 -9.62
C ARG A 117 -11.83 -11.56 -10.96
N ASP A 118 -12.74 -12.42 -11.43
CA ASP A 118 -13.63 -12.11 -12.53
C ASP A 118 -15.02 -11.66 -11.99
N SER A 119 -15.94 -11.36 -12.89
CA SER A 119 -17.31 -10.95 -12.53
C SER A 119 -18.09 -12.07 -11.79
N ALA A 120 -17.73 -13.32 -11.98
CA ALA A 120 -18.29 -14.48 -11.28
C ALA A 120 -17.55 -14.81 -9.97
N ARG A 121 -16.63 -13.94 -9.54
CA ARG A 121 -15.81 -14.08 -8.33
C ARG A 121 -14.84 -15.25 -8.35
N ARG A 122 -14.53 -15.82 -9.51
CA ARG A 122 -13.45 -16.79 -9.66
C ARG A 122 -12.12 -16.11 -9.47
N LYS A 123 -11.17 -16.80 -8.83
CA LYS A 123 -9.86 -16.24 -8.46
C LYS A 123 -8.79 -16.64 -9.47
N TYR A 124 -7.94 -15.69 -9.82
CA TYR A 124 -6.81 -15.89 -10.70
C TYR A 124 -5.55 -15.35 -10.01
N HIS A 125 -4.58 -16.22 -9.77
CA HIS A 125 -3.35 -15.89 -9.08
C HIS A 125 -2.25 -15.53 -10.08
N PHE A 126 -1.66 -14.36 -9.89
CA PHE A 126 -0.55 -13.87 -10.71
C PHE A 126 0.73 -13.93 -9.91
N THR A 127 1.78 -14.44 -10.51
CA THR A 127 3.09 -14.61 -9.87
C THR A 127 4.14 -13.78 -10.58
N ARG A 128 4.98 -13.12 -9.80
CA ARG A 128 6.11 -12.35 -10.33
C ARG A 128 7.17 -13.27 -10.92
N GLN A 129 7.59 -12.93 -12.11
CA GLN A 129 8.66 -13.63 -12.83
C GLN A 129 10.04 -13.16 -12.38
#